data_591aba6ad9b768030cfe9113c87364ba
#
_entry.id   591aba6ad9b768030cfe9113c87364ba
#
_cell.length_a   1.000
_cell.length_b   1.000
_cell.length_c   1.000
_cell.angle_alpha   90.00
_cell.angle_beta   90.00
_cell.angle_gamma   90.00
#
_symmetry.space_group_name_H-M   'P 1'
#
loop_
_entity.id
_entity.type
_entity.pdbx_description
1 polymer ?
#
loop_
_entity_poly.entity_id
_entity_poly.type
_entity_poly.pdbx_seq_one_letter_code
_entity_poly.pdbx_strand_id
1 'polypeptide(L)'
;YYKVLESRFPNNADSIRHYMNTPREMRMFEYRKEGGKVVAASKMMNISPMDSVAYMLHFMHAGLVAMDPRNGFVKAWVGDIDYKTWQYDKVTSSRQCGSTFKLFVYSAAMEQGLTPCDTELDEVFHWDVYNESKGEMEDYSPRNANGRCTGGQMSFREAFARSVNIVAVRVGKRVGFDNVRATAEVMGIKSPLRPDKANEDKPAMCLGSMDVNLLELVNGYGTVANYGKHIDPVLVTRIVKTNPDGTEETIYNYEDEVDANAAISARAAYFMQKMLGFGLTDGGGTSQPLTDYVDSYMNTTDFGGKTGTSNNYSDAWFVGTSPNLVAGVWVGGEYRCIHFTSGAQGQGSRTALPICGRFFQKVWGDSKLRPLVSAKYVGLNVPSSTLECAEVEVERYDEPDTTFVIDDADITTEGEGGETPTETPPAATPPAAEPIEPGQEM
;
A
#
# COMPACT_ATOMS: atom_id res chain seq x y z
N TYR A 1 -25.09 10.51 9.38
CA TYR A 1 -26.44 9.96 9.07
C TYR A 1 -27.22 9.70 10.38
N TYR A 2 -26.66 8.96 11.32
CA TYR A 2 -27.33 8.64 12.60
C TYR A 2 -27.72 9.90 13.39
N LYS A 3 -26.83 10.88 13.56
CA LYS A 3 -27.12 12.16 14.21
C LYS A 3 -28.27 12.95 13.56
N VAL A 4 -28.38 12.88 12.23
CA VAL A 4 -29.50 13.51 11.49
C VAL A 4 -30.81 12.80 11.77
N LEU A 5 -30.79 11.46 11.87
CA LEU A 5 -31.98 10.68 12.21
C LEU A 5 -32.39 10.85 13.67
N GLU A 6 -31.43 10.95 14.60
CA GLU A 6 -31.71 11.29 16.00
C GLU A 6 -32.39 12.66 16.16
N SER A 7 -31.90 13.66 15.41
CA SER A 7 -32.54 14.99 15.44
C SER A 7 -33.95 14.97 14.85
N ARG A 8 -34.22 14.08 13.89
CA ARG A 8 -35.54 13.94 13.27
C ARG A 8 -36.51 13.07 14.09
N PHE A 9 -36.00 12.11 14.84
CA PHE A 9 -36.74 11.16 15.67
C PHE A 9 -36.09 11.09 17.06
N PRO A 10 -36.15 12.17 17.85
CA PRO A 10 -35.49 12.24 19.15
C PRO A 10 -36.01 11.14 20.09
N ASN A 11 -35.08 10.38 20.67
CA ASN A 11 -35.35 9.30 21.62
C ASN A 11 -36.29 8.19 21.11
N ASN A 12 -36.40 7.99 19.78
CA ASN A 12 -37.30 6.98 19.20
C ASN A 12 -36.53 6.02 18.27
N ALA A 13 -35.87 5.04 18.87
CA ALA A 13 -35.06 4.03 18.15
C ALA A 13 -35.94 3.20 17.18
N ASP A 14 -37.20 2.94 17.51
CA ASP A 14 -38.09 2.14 16.65
C ASP A 14 -38.49 2.92 15.39
N SER A 15 -38.75 4.21 15.52
CA SER A 15 -38.97 5.07 14.34
C SER A 15 -37.74 5.16 13.45
N ILE A 16 -36.54 5.26 14.04
CA ILE A 16 -35.29 5.22 13.27
C ILE A 16 -35.12 3.86 12.55
N ARG A 17 -35.35 2.77 13.26
CA ARG A 17 -35.29 1.41 12.67
C ARG A 17 -36.31 1.22 11.56
N HIS A 18 -37.55 1.65 11.77
CA HIS A 18 -38.60 1.60 10.74
C HIS A 18 -38.20 2.44 9.52
N TYR A 19 -37.75 3.67 9.72
CA TYR A 19 -37.27 4.52 8.62
C TYR A 19 -36.12 3.88 7.82
N MET A 20 -35.14 3.28 8.51
CA MET A 20 -33.98 2.66 7.88
C MET A 20 -34.32 1.39 7.10
N ASN A 21 -35.36 0.66 7.49
CA ASN A 21 -35.77 -0.60 6.84
C ASN A 21 -36.94 -0.44 5.84
N THR A 22 -37.52 0.76 5.71
CA THR A 22 -38.65 0.98 4.78
C THR A 22 -38.12 1.33 3.40
N PRO A 23 -38.39 0.50 2.36
CA PRO A 23 -37.99 0.78 0.99
C PRO A 23 -38.59 2.09 0.44
N ARG A 24 -37.78 2.80 -0.37
CA ARG A 24 -38.18 4.00 -1.10
C ARG A 24 -37.35 4.15 -2.35
N GLU A 25 -37.77 5.00 -3.27
CA GLU A 25 -36.99 5.34 -4.42
C GLU A 25 -35.73 6.10 -4.01
N MET A 26 -34.57 5.53 -4.33
CA MET A 26 -33.25 6.09 -4.07
C MET A 26 -32.39 6.04 -5.32
N ARG A 27 -31.61 7.09 -5.54
CA ARG A 27 -30.63 7.15 -6.60
C ARG A 27 -29.38 6.41 -6.15
N MET A 28 -29.05 5.31 -6.83
CA MET A 28 -27.93 4.44 -6.53
C MET A 28 -26.88 4.49 -7.62
N PHE A 29 -25.61 4.38 -7.25
CA PHE A 29 -24.51 4.26 -8.19
C PHE A 29 -24.53 2.91 -8.90
N GLU A 30 -24.11 2.86 -10.16
CA GLU A 30 -23.85 1.64 -10.91
C GLU A 30 -22.74 1.85 -11.93
N TYR A 31 -22.10 0.76 -12.36
CA TYR A 31 -21.32 0.76 -13.59
C TYR A 31 -22.19 0.32 -14.75
N ARG A 32 -22.18 1.09 -15.86
CA ARG A 32 -22.91 0.78 -17.09
C ARG A 32 -21.95 0.60 -18.26
N LYS A 33 -22.26 -0.32 -19.15
CA LYS A 33 -21.54 -0.44 -20.42
C LYS A 33 -22.16 0.47 -21.47
N GLU A 34 -21.40 1.42 -21.97
CA GLU A 34 -21.81 2.35 -23.05
C GLU A 34 -20.72 2.34 -24.13
N GLY A 35 -21.09 1.98 -25.37
CA GLY A 35 -20.15 1.92 -26.50
C GLY A 35 -18.93 0.99 -26.24
N GLY A 36 -19.12 -0.10 -25.49
CA GLY A 36 -18.04 -1.04 -25.13
C GLY A 36 -17.15 -0.58 -23.96
N LYS A 37 -17.38 0.62 -23.41
CA LYS A 37 -16.67 1.14 -22.22
C LYS A 37 -17.54 1.00 -20.98
N VAL A 38 -16.90 0.76 -19.84
CA VAL A 38 -17.55 0.82 -18.52
C VAL A 38 -17.50 2.28 -18.06
N VAL A 39 -18.65 2.84 -17.72
CA VAL A 39 -18.80 4.22 -17.25
C VAL A 39 -19.53 4.25 -15.92
N ALA A 40 -19.20 5.22 -15.07
CA ALA A 40 -19.93 5.53 -13.87
C ALA A 40 -21.32 6.10 -14.23
N ALA A 41 -22.36 5.56 -13.64
CA ALA A 41 -23.75 5.94 -13.89
C ALA A 41 -24.56 5.88 -12.59
N SER A 42 -25.83 6.21 -12.68
CA SER A 42 -26.77 6.03 -11.56
C SER A 42 -28.11 5.52 -12.05
N LYS A 43 -28.79 4.75 -11.21
CA LYS A 43 -30.17 4.27 -11.45
C LYS A 43 -31.06 4.55 -10.24
N MET A 44 -32.34 4.69 -10.49
CA MET A 44 -33.36 4.69 -9.43
C MET A 44 -33.66 3.27 -9.01
N MET A 45 -33.62 3.01 -7.70
CA MET A 45 -33.94 1.72 -7.11
C MET A 45 -34.91 1.91 -5.97
N ASN A 46 -35.91 1.02 -5.87
CA ASN A 46 -36.76 0.94 -4.69
C ASN A 46 -36.05 0.06 -3.63
N ILE A 47 -35.38 0.71 -2.70
CA ILE A 47 -34.46 0.04 -1.75
C ILE A 47 -34.57 0.73 -0.37
N SER A 48 -34.39 -0.03 0.71
CA SER A 48 -34.32 0.58 2.04
C SER A 48 -32.99 1.33 2.24
N PRO A 49 -32.96 2.38 3.08
CA PRO A 49 -31.69 3.04 3.43
C PRO A 49 -30.64 2.08 3.98
N MET A 50 -31.04 1.06 4.77
CA MET A 50 -30.12 0.04 5.27
C MET A 50 -29.50 -0.78 4.14
N ASP A 51 -30.33 -1.30 3.23
CA ASP A 51 -29.85 -2.08 2.09
C ASP A 51 -29.06 -1.21 1.12
N SER A 52 -29.39 0.10 1.00
CA SER A 52 -28.62 1.03 0.17
C SER A 52 -27.20 1.21 0.69
N VAL A 53 -26.99 1.26 2.00
CA VAL A 53 -25.65 1.28 2.59
C VAL A 53 -24.91 -0.03 2.24
N ALA A 54 -25.55 -1.19 2.46
CA ALA A 54 -24.95 -2.48 2.12
C ALA A 54 -24.58 -2.55 0.63
N TYR A 55 -25.47 -2.10 -0.27
CA TYR A 55 -25.21 -2.04 -1.71
C TYR A 55 -23.99 -1.16 -2.04
N MET A 56 -23.87 0.03 -1.45
CA MET A 56 -22.78 0.97 -1.71
C MET A 56 -21.43 0.46 -1.19
N LEU A 57 -21.43 -0.29 -0.08
CA LEU A 57 -20.22 -0.87 0.49
C LEU A 57 -19.60 -2.00 -0.36
N HIS A 58 -20.31 -2.53 -1.38
CA HIS A 58 -19.73 -3.53 -2.29
C HIS A 58 -18.78 -2.93 -3.34
N PHE A 59 -18.78 -1.62 -3.51
CA PHE A 59 -17.87 -0.98 -4.46
C PHE A 59 -16.48 -0.84 -3.86
N MET A 60 -15.47 -1.27 -4.61
CA MET A 60 -14.08 -0.98 -4.27
C MET A 60 -13.72 0.41 -4.79
N HIS A 61 -12.95 1.12 -4.00
CA HIS A 61 -12.50 2.48 -4.27
C HIS A 61 -11.10 2.48 -4.85
N ALA A 62 -10.74 3.54 -5.56
CA ALA A 62 -9.39 3.71 -6.08
C ALA A 62 -9.00 5.20 -6.09
N GLY A 63 -7.81 5.50 -5.59
CA GLY A 63 -7.17 6.80 -5.74
C GLY A 63 -5.95 6.71 -6.64
N LEU A 64 -5.69 7.77 -7.43
CA LEU A 64 -4.48 7.90 -8.23
C LEU A 64 -3.92 9.31 -8.12
N VAL A 65 -2.62 9.41 -7.92
CA VAL A 65 -1.89 10.68 -8.08
C VAL A 65 -0.62 10.46 -8.88
N ALA A 66 -0.29 11.42 -9.75
CA ALA A 66 0.96 11.43 -10.49
C ALA A 66 1.61 12.80 -10.44
N MET A 67 2.94 12.84 -10.28
CA MET A 67 3.71 14.07 -10.19
C MET A 67 5.02 14.00 -10.97
N ASP A 68 5.49 15.17 -11.38
CA ASP A 68 6.83 15.35 -11.91
C ASP A 68 7.81 15.52 -10.73
N PRO A 69 8.72 14.57 -10.51
CA PRO A 69 9.61 14.62 -9.35
C PRO A 69 10.64 15.76 -9.37
N ARG A 70 10.88 16.36 -10.55
CA ARG A 70 11.89 17.41 -10.74
C ARG A 70 11.46 18.78 -10.21
N ASN A 71 10.14 19.00 -10.11
CA ASN A 71 9.55 20.28 -9.71
C ASN A 71 8.35 20.16 -8.77
N GLY A 72 7.99 18.92 -8.37
CA GLY A 72 6.86 18.66 -7.49
C GLY A 72 5.48 18.81 -8.13
N PHE A 73 5.38 19.17 -9.42
CA PHE A 73 4.09 19.47 -10.05
C PHE A 73 3.21 18.23 -10.14
N VAL A 74 2.05 18.30 -9.51
CA VAL A 74 1.02 17.28 -9.63
C VAL A 74 0.39 17.34 -11.02
N LYS A 75 0.51 16.24 -11.78
CA LYS A 75 0.06 16.14 -13.17
C LYS A 75 -1.29 15.44 -13.32
N ALA A 76 -1.65 14.56 -12.39
CA ALA A 76 -2.94 13.90 -12.37
C ALA A 76 -3.37 13.63 -10.93
N TRP A 77 -4.67 13.75 -10.69
CA TRP A 77 -5.29 13.48 -9.39
C TRP A 77 -6.68 12.90 -9.60
N VAL A 78 -6.90 11.71 -9.07
CA VAL A 78 -8.20 11.04 -9.04
C VAL A 78 -8.49 10.63 -7.61
N GLY A 79 -9.40 11.35 -6.95
CA GLY A 79 -9.68 11.16 -5.51
C GLY A 79 -10.50 9.92 -5.20
N ASP A 80 -11.36 9.47 -6.14
CA ASP A 80 -12.13 8.23 -6.02
C ASP A 80 -12.73 7.83 -7.39
N ILE A 81 -13.43 6.72 -7.45
CA ILE A 81 -14.06 6.14 -8.66
C ILE A 81 -15.18 7.01 -9.24
N ASP A 82 -15.88 7.81 -8.42
CA ASP A 82 -16.88 8.80 -8.85
C ASP A 82 -17.05 9.90 -7.80
N TYR A 83 -16.62 11.12 -8.10
CA TYR A 83 -16.70 12.27 -7.19
C TYR A 83 -18.14 12.66 -6.81
N LYS A 84 -19.11 12.44 -7.70
CA LYS A 84 -20.51 12.79 -7.41
C LYS A 84 -21.11 11.91 -6.31
N THR A 85 -20.62 10.69 -6.20
CA THR A 85 -21.11 9.71 -5.24
C THR A 85 -20.24 9.67 -3.98
N TRP A 86 -18.92 9.69 -4.14
CA TRP A 86 -17.94 9.64 -3.05
C TRP A 86 -17.01 10.83 -3.11
N GLN A 87 -17.14 11.73 -2.13
CA GLN A 87 -16.38 12.98 -2.05
C GLN A 87 -15.19 12.89 -1.08
N TYR A 88 -15.01 11.74 -0.41
CA TYR A 88 -13.90 11.53 0.49
C TYR A 88 -12.67 11.07 -0.30
N ASP A 89 -11.70 11.98 -0.44
CA ASP A 89 -10.55 11.81 -1.30
C ASP A 89 -9.60 10.71 -0.80
N LYS A 90 -9.39 9.68 -1.61
CA LYS A 90 -8.54 8.52 -1.31
C LYS A 90 -7.06 8.79 -1.52
N VAL A 91 -6.68 9.89 -2.17
CA VAL A 91 -5.27 10.30 -2.32
C VAL A 91 -4.73 10.85 -1.01
N THR A 92 -5.57 11.57 -0.25
CA THR A 92 -5.21 12.15 1.06
C THR A 92 -5.65 11.31 2.25
N SER A 93 -6.41 10.25 2.03
CA SER A 93 -6.82 9.32 3.08
C SER A 93 -5.66 8.47 3.56
N SER A 94 -5.40 8.44 4.87
CA SER A 94 -4.34 7.63 5.45
C SER A 94 -4.77 6.17 5.60
N ARG A 95 -3.93 5.25 5.11
CA ARG A 95 -4.12 3.80 5.11
C ARG A 95 -2.79 3.08 5.31
N GLN A 96 -2.81 1.83 5.74
CA GLN A 96 -1.59 1.02 5.84
C GLN A 96 -1.00 0.79 4.45
N CYS A 97 0.22 1.28 4.25
CA CYS A 97 0.86 1.25 2.93
C CYS A 97 1.52 -0.10 2.59
N GLY A 98 1.63 -1.00 3.56
CA GLY A 98 2.23 -2.30 3.34
C GLY A 98 3.66 -2.20 2.78
N SER A 99 4.02 -3.15 1.96
CA SER A 99 5.38 -3.27 1.41
C SER A 99 5.88 -2.09 0.56
N THR A 100 5.04 -1.06 0.28
CA THR A 100 5.57 0.17 -0.34
C THR A 100 6.47 0.94 0.61
N PHE A 101 6.31 0.78 1.94
CA PHE A 101 7.18 1.39 2.93
C PHE A 101 8.63 0.87 2.91
N LYS A 102 8.86 -0.30 2.33
CA LYS A 102 10.22 -0.87 2.19
C LYS A 102 11.17 0.03 1.41
N LEU A 103 10.67 0.95 0.57
CA LEU A 103 11.49 1.98 -0.04
C LEU A 103 12.34 2.72 1.00
N PHE A 104 11.70 3.18 2.07
CA PHE A 104 12.38 3.98 3.12
C PHE A 104 13.36 3.13 3.95
N VAL A 105 13.01 1.87 4.22
CA VAL A 105 13.88 0.92 4.91
C VAL A 105 15.20 0.73 4.15
N TYR A 106 15.11 0.44 2.86
CA TYR A 106 16.31 0.23 2.04
C TYR A 106 17.02 1.54 1.68
N SER A 107 16.29 2.67 1.58
CA SER A 107 16.92 3.99 1.45
C SER A 107 17.81 4.32 2.66
N ALA A 108 17.34 4.06 3.88
CA ALA A 108 18.13 4.22 5.10
C ALA A 108 19.37 3.31 5.10
N ALA A 109 19.24 2.08 4.58
CA ALA A 109 20.38 1.18 4.43
C ALA A 109 21.42 1.72 3.44
N MET A 110 20.99 2.22 2.28
CA MET A 110 21.89 2.80 1.28
C MET A 110 22.57 4.09 1.78
N GLU A 111 21.88 4.90 2.60
CA GLU A 111 22.46 6.09 3.25
C GLU A 111 23.58 5.72 4.25
N GLN A 112 23.46 4.59 4.92
CA GLN A 112 24.51 4.08 5.83
C GLN A 112 25.66 3.38 5.09
N GLY A 113 25.71 3.47 3.74
CA GLY A 113 26.81 2.94 2.95
C GLY A 113 26.60 1.52 2.44
N LEU A 114 25.48 0.86 2.78
CA LEU A 114 25.16 -0.46 2.25
C LEU A 114 24.84 -0.41 0.75
N THR A 115 24.79 -1.56 0.10
CA THR A 115 24.61 -1.71 -1.35
C THR A 115 23.49 -2.72 -1.65
N PRO A 116 22.95 -2.75 -2.87
CA PRO A 116 22.02 -3.78 -3.28
C PRO A 116 22.51 -5.23 -3.11
N CYS A 117 23.82 -5.45 -3.08
CA CYS A 117 24.43 -6.77 -2.92
C CYS A 117 24.79 -7.14 -1.47
N ASP A 118 24.56 -6.24 -0.52
CA ASP A 118 24.57 -6.64 0.90
C ASP A 118 23.47 -7.66 1.17
N THR A 119 23.69 -8.54 2.13
CA THR A 119 22.80 -9.67 2.42
C THR A 119 22.25 -9.63 3.82
N GLU A 120 21.09 -10.27 4.00
CA GLU A 120 20.49 -10.64 5.27
C GLU A 120 19.88 -12.04 5.18
N LEU A 121 19.75 -12.69 6.32
CA LEU A 121 19.21 -14.04 6.44
C LEU A 121 17.69 -14.05 6.28
N ASP A 122 17.16 -14.84 5.34
CA ASP A 122 15.72 -15.09 5.18
C ASP A 122 15.30 -16.32 5.99
N GLU A 123 15.34 -16.19 7.30
CA GLU A 123 14.95 -17.20 8.27
C GLU A 123 14.05 -16.60 9.34
N VAL A 124 13.02 -17.35 9.76
CA VAL A 124 12.11 -16.92 10.83
C VAL A 124 12.92 -16.58 12.09
N PHE A 125 12.63 -15.47 12.70
CA PHE A 125 13.20 -15.06 13.97
C PHE A 125 12.12 -14.52 14.90
N HIS A 126 12.40 -14.58 16.18
CA HIS A 126 11.56 -14.12 17.26
C HIS A 126 12.14 -12.86 17.88
N TRP A 127 11.29 -11.90 18.19
CA TRP A 127 11.70 -10.68 18.83
C TRP A 127 10.63 -10.21 19.81
N ASP A 128 11.02 -10.09 21.07
CA ASP A 128 10.14 -9.55 22.09
C ASP A 128 9.97 -8.06 21.88
N VAL A 129 8.73 -7.65 21.58
CA VAL A 129 8.31 -6.26 21.47
C VAL A 129 7.26 -5.94 22.52
N TYR A 130 7.31 -4.73 23.08
CA TYR A 130 6.31 -4.32 24.04
C TYR A 130 5.01 -3.96 23.34
N ASN A 131 3.89 -4.56 23.76
CA ASN A 131 2.56 -4.24 23.30
C ASN A 131 1.87 -3.30 24.28
N GLU A 132 1.79 -1.99 23.92
CA GLU A 132 1.15 -0.98 24.79
C GLU A 132 -0.31 -1.27 25.10
N SER A 133 -1.08 -1.79 24.13
CA SER A 133 -2.50 -2.05 24.31
C SER A 133 -2.77 -3.15 25.34
N LYS A 134 -1.83 -4.08 25.49
CA LYS A 134 -1.89 -5.18 26.45
C LYS A 134 -1.05 -4.94 27.69
N GLY A 135 -0.07 -4.03 27.63
CA GLY A 135 0.84 -3.73 28.73
C GLY A 135 1.89 -4.82 28.98
N GLU A 136 2.17 -5.68 27.99
CA GLU A 136 3.07 -6.84 28.12
C GLU A 136 4.00 -6.98 26.92
N MET A 137 5.08 -7.76 27.10
CA MET A 137 5.95 -8.17 25.99
C MET A 137 5.25 -9.24 25.14
N GLU A 138 5.29 -9.07 23.83
CA GLU A 138 4.79 -10.04 22.85
C GLU A 138 5.90 -10.49 21.92
N ASP A 139 5.86 -11.75 21.53
CA ASP A 139 6.73 -12.29 20.50
C ASP A 139 6.30 -11.77 19.12
N TYR A 140 7.17 -11.00 18.49
CA TYR A 140 7.00 -10.56 17.11
C TYR A 140 7.82 -11.45 16.18
N SER A 141 7.12 -12.21 15.37
CA SER A 141 7.72 -13.11 14.38
C SER A 141 7.17 -12.80 12.98
N PRO A 142 7.90 -12.01 12.16
CA PRO A 142 7.45 -11.68 10.80
C PRO A 142 7.48 -12.90 9.91
N ARG A 143 6.49 -13.01 9.01
CA ARG A 143 6.42 -14.06 8.00
C ARG A 143 6.41 -13.48 6.60
N ASN A 144 7.01 -14.19 5.65
CA ASN A 144 6.90 -13.85 4.24
C ASN A 144 5.47 -14.07 3.73
N ALA A 145 5.06 -13.33 2.71
CA ALA A 145 3.68 -13.37 2.19
C ALA A 145 3.24 -14.77 1.69
N ASN A 146 4.19 -15.59 1.26
CA ASN A 146 3.97 -16.98 0.82
C ASN A 146 4.07 -18.01 1.98
N GLY A 147 4.34 -17.54 3.21
CA GLY A 147 4.51 -18.36 4.41
C GLY A 147 5.83 -19.17 4.45
N ARG A 148 6.74 -18.98 3.50
CA ARG A 148 8.00 -19.73 3.38
C ARG A 148 9.19 -18.79 3.52
N CYS A 149 10.30 -19.28 4.05
CA CYS A 149 11.62 -18.65 4.02
C CYS A 149 12.61 -19.59 3.30
N THR A 150 13.70 -19.02 2.82
CA THR A 150 14.75 -19.79 2.11
C THR A 150 15.72 -20.46 3.07
N GLY A 151 15.81 -19.97 4.32
CA GLY A 151 16.80 -20.40 5.31
C GLY A 151 18.22 -19.90 5.02
N GLY A 152 18.42 -19.15 3.94
CA GLY A 152 19.74 -18.70 3.48
C GLY A 152 19.91 -17.19 3.46
N GLN A 153 21.14 -16.75 3.17
CA GLN A 153 21.44 -15.36 2.90
C GLN A 153 20.78 -14.92 1.59
N MET A 154 20.17 -13.75 1.60
CA MET A 154 19.51 -13.16 0.43
C MET A 154 20.00 -11.73 0.23
N SER A 155 20.36 -11.37 -1.02
CA SER A 155 20.76 -10.00 -1.32
C SER A 155 19.62 -9.02 -1.15
N PHE A 156 19.94 -7.76 -0.83
CA PHE A 156 18.93 -6.70 -0.73
C PHE A 156 18.21 -6.49 -2.06
N ARG A 157 18.91 -6.64 -3.18
CA ARG A 157 18.34 -6.61 -4.53
C ARG A 157 17.21 -7.63 -4.68
N GLU A 158 17.49 -8.88 -4.39
CA GLU A 158 16.51 -9.96 -4.51
C GLU A 158 15.37 -9.80 -3.51
N ALA A 159 15.69 -9.50 -2.26
CA ALA A 159 14.71 -9.33 -1.19
C ALA A 159 13.74 -8.17 -1.46
N PHE A 160 14.23 -7.05 -2.00
CA PHE A 160 13.40 -5.92 -2.37
C PHE A 160 12.53 -6.23 -3.60
N ALA A 161 13.10 -6.83 -4.65
CA ALA A 161 12.38 -7.21 -5.86
C ALA A 161 11.22 -8.17 -5.57
N ARG A 162 11.49 -9.21 -4.77
CA ARG A 162 10.51 -10.21 -4.33
C ARG A 162 9.66 -9.76 -3.14
N SER A 163 9.97 -8.58 -2.57
CA SER A 163 9.25 -8.02 -1.43
C SER A 163 9.25 -8.91 -0.17
N VAL A 164 10.39 -9.55 0.13
CA VAL A 164 10.57 -10.44 1.28
C VAL A 164 10.42 -9.66 2.58
N ASN A 165 9.58 -10.14 3.51
CA ASN A 165 9.25 -9.43 4.74
C ASN A 165 10.35 -9.60 5.80
N ILE A 166 10.80 -10.84 6.00
CA ILE A 166 11.79 -11.18 7.02
C ILE A 166 13.06 -10.35 6.82
N VAL A 167 13.58 -10.34 5.60
CA VAL A 167 14.78 -9.57 5.24
C VAL A 167 14.57 -8.08 5.47
N ALA A 168 13.42 -7.52 5.06
CA ALA A 168 13.14 -6.10 5.26
C ALA A 168 13.15 -5.69 6.75
N VAL A 169 12.60 -6.53 7.65
CA VAL A 169 12.63 -6.26 9.09
C VAL A 169 14.06 -6.37 9.64
N ARG A 170 14.85 -7.36 9.20
CA ARG A 170 16.26 -7.50 9.59
C ARG A 170 17.09 -6.29 9.13
N VAL A 171 16.89 -5.82 7.90
CA VAL A 171 17.50 -4.58 7.41
C VAL A 171 17.11 -3.40 8.29
N GLY A 172 15.84 -3.22 8.60
CA GLY A 172 15.38 -2.15 9.49
C GLY A 172 16.03 -2.23 10.88
N LYS A 173 16.20 -3.43 11.43
CA LYS A 173 16.91 -3.65 12.69
C LYS A 173 18.40 -3.28 12.58
N ARG A 174 19.06 -3.72 11.50
CA ARG A 174 20.48 -3.45 11.24
C ARG A 174 20.77 -1.96 11.14
N VAL A 175 19.92 -1.19 10.47
CA VAL A 175 20.13 0.25 10.27
C VAL A 175 19.55 1.11 11.40
N GLY A 176 18.69 0.55 12.24
CA GLY A 176 17.95 1.21 13.31
C GLY A 176 16.63 1.83 12.85
N PHE A 177 15.55 1.56 13.58
CA PHE A 177 14.20 2.02 13.20
C PHE A 177 14.06 3.54 13.24
N ASP A 178 14.76 4.23 14.12
CA ASP A 178 14.79 5.70 14.14
C ASP A 178 15.39 6.28 12.86
N ASN A 179 16.44 5.64 12.32
CA ASN A 179 17.03 6.05 11.04
C ASN A 179 16.06 5.80 9.87
N VAL A 180 15.32 4.69 9.91
CA VAL A 180 14.27 4.42 8.91
C VAL A 180 13.18 5.49 8.96
N ARG A 181 12.72 5.86 10.16
CA ARG A 181 11.75 6.95 10.35
C ARG A 181 12.26 8.27 9.82
N ALA A 182 13.43 8.69 10.30
CA ALA A 182 14.03 9.95 9.89
C ALA A 182 14.21 10.01 8.35
N THR A 183 14.63 8.91 7.74
CA THR A 183 14.74 8.81 6.28
C THR A 183 13.38 8.97 5.60
N ALA A 184 12.33 8.33 6.09
CA ALA A 184 10.98 8.47 5.55
C ALA A 184 10.45 9.92 5.68
N GLU A 185 10.66 10.55 6.84
CA GLU A 185 10.25 11.93 7.11
C GLU A 185 10.94 12.93 6.17
N VAL A 186 12.25 12.85 6.01
CA VAL A 186 13.00 13.76 5.11
C VAL A 186 12.70 13.49 3.64
N MET A 187 12.28 12.29 3.28
CA MET A 187 11.83 11.93 1.93
C MET A 187 10.37 12.34 1.65
N GLY A 188 9.63 12.89 2.62
CA GLY A 188 8.31 13.48 2.39
C GLY A 188 7.12 12.81 3.08
N ILE A 189 7.33 11.84 3.96
CA ILE A 189 6.26 11.30 4.81
C ILE A 189 6.00 12.27 5.96
N LYS A 190 4.79 12.84 5.99
CA LYS A 190 4.33 13.78 7.02
C LYS A 190 3.36 13.14 8.01
N SER A 191 2.78 12.00 7.64
CA SER A 191 1.95 11.19 8.53
C SER A 191 2.76 10.73 9.74
N PRO A 192 2.16 10.66 10.95
CA PRO A 192 2.86 10.24 12.16
C PRO A 192 3.40 8.82 12.04
N LEU A 193 4.70 8.65 12.04
CA LEU A 193 5.38 7.36 12.03
C LEU A 193 5.73 6.86 13.43
N ARG A 194 5.52 7.69 14.46
CA ARG A 194 5.73 7.33 15.86
C ARG A 194 4.41 6.97 16.52
N PRO A 195 4.37 5.94 17.37
CA PRO A 195 3.30 5.82 18.35
C PRO A 195 3.40 7.01 19.34
N ASP A 196 2.30 7.30 20.01
CA ASP A 196 2.19 8.42 20.96
C ASP A 196 3.18 8.34 22.14
N LYS A 197 3.88 7.21 22.32
CA LYS A 197 4.89 6.99 23.36
C LYS A 197 6.27 6.65 22.80
N ALA A 198 7.27 7.36 23.29
CA ALA A 198 8.56 7.60 22.65
C ALA A 198 9.59 6.45 22.65
N ASN A 199 9.35 5.27 23.19
CA ASN A 199 10.40 4.27 23.46
C ASN A 199 10.14 2.88 22.87
N GLU A 200 9.35 2.75 21.79
CA GLU A 200 9.01 1.44 21.26
C GLU A 200 9.60 1.20 19.87
N ASP A 201 10.41 0.16 19.79
CA ASP A 201 10.79 -0.44 18.52
C ASP A 201 9.55 -1.08 17.89
N LYS A 202 9.09 -0.54 16.77
CA LYS A 202 8.00 -1.16 15.98
C LYS A 202 8.54 -1.77 14.69
N PRO A 203 9.05 -2.99 14.75
CA PRO A 203 9.59 -3.67 13.57
C PRO A 203 8.55 -3.81 12.45
N ALA A 204 7.26 -3.89 12.78
CA ALA A 204 6.14 -3.91 11.82
C ALA A 204 6.09 -2.66 10.93
N MET A 205 6.69 -1.52 11.35
CA MET A 205 6.83 -0.34 10.51
C MET A 205 7.57 -0.65 9.20
N CYS A 206 8.59 -1.50 9.24
CA CYS A 206 9.35 -1.91 8.06
C CYS A 206 8.46 -2.62 7.01
N LEU A 207 7.31 -3.09 7.41
CA LEU A 207 6.31 -3.74 6.56
C LEU A 207 5.13 -2.83 6.20
N GLY A 208 5.18 -1.55 6.61
CA GLY A 208 4.16 -0.56 6.31
C GLY A 208 2.89 -0.70 7.15
N SER A 209 3.02 -1.06 8.43
CA SER A 209 1.90 -1.10 9.38
C SER A 209 1.36 0.29 9.73
N MET A 210 2.12 1.34 9.44
CA MET A 210 1.72 2.72 9.69
C MET A 210 0.76 3.23 8.61
N ASP A 211 -0.15 4.12 9.02
CA ASP A 211 -1.08 4.77 8.12
C ASP A 211 -0.41 5.98 7.45
N VAL A 212 -0.29 5.95 6.13
CA VAL A 212 0.21 7.05 5.31
C VAL A 212 -0.76 7.30 4.14
N ASN A 213 -0.73 8.47 3.55
CA ASN A 213 -1.55 8.76 2.38
C ASN A 213 -0.78 8.56 1.07
N LEU A 214 -1.53 8.45 -0.03
CA LEU A 214 -0.96 8.15 -1.34
C LEU A 214 -0.05 9.27 -1.85
N LEU A 215 -0.39 10.54 -1.57
CA LEU A 215 0.42 11.69 -1.99
C LEU A 215 1.81 11.67 -1.35
N GLU A 216 1.88 11.41 -0.04
CA GLU A 216 3.15 11.31 0.68
C GLU A 216 4.01 10.15 0.16
N LEU A 217 3.41 8.99 -0.12
CA LEU A 217 4.13 7.88 -0.72
C LEU A 217 4.71 8.25 -2.09
N VAL A 218 3.88 8.80 -2.98
CA VAL A 218 4.32 9.22 -4.32
C VAL A 218 5.44 10.25 -4.22
N ASN A 219 5.36 11.17 -3.27
CA ASN A 219 6.39 12.17 -3.03
C ASN A 219 7.71 11.53 -2.56
N GLY A 220 7.68 10.57 -1.63
CA GLY A 220 8.86 9.83 -1.20
C GLY A 220 9.54 9.06 -2.34
N TYR A 221 8.75 8.45 -3.22
CA TYR A 221 9.25 7.82 -4.45
C TYR A 221 9.78 8.86 -5.44
N GLY A 222 9.16 10.04 -5.48
CA GLY A 222 9.63 11.20 -6.23
C GLY A 222 11.01 11.66 -5.80
N THR A 223 11.30 11.66 -4.50
CA THR A 223 12.62 11.95 -3.95
C THR A 223 13.69 11.02 -4.52
N VAL A 224 13.42 9.72 -4.61
CA VAL A 224 14.32 8.75 -5.26
C VAL A 224 14.48 9.05 -6.75
N ALA A 225 13.37 9.30 -7.46
CA ALA A 225 13.40 9.60 -8.89
C ALA A 225 14.16 10.92 -9.18
N ASN A 226 14.15 11.87 -8.25
CA ASN A 226 14.84 13.16 -8.30
C ASN A 226 16.24 13.12 -7.67
N TYR A 227 16.92 11.98 -7.76
CA TYR A 227 18.31 11.82 -7.31
C TYR A 227 18.56 12.17 -5.83
N GLY A 228 17.57 11.93 -4.97
CA GLY A 228 17.64 12.18 -3.54
C GLY A 228 17.20 13.58 -3.10
N LYS A 229 16.77 14.42 -4.01
CA LYS A 229 16.25 15.76 -3.71
C LYS A 229 14.74 15.70 -3.50
N HIS A 230 14.31 16.09 -2.30
CA HIS A 230 12.90 16.19 -1.96
C HIS A 230 12.34 17.56 -2.41
N ILE A 231 11.17 17.55 -3.04
CA ILE A 231 10.37 18.72 -3.38
C ILE A 231 8.93 18.44 -2.97
N ASP A 232 8.32 19.34 -2.22
CA ASP A 232 6.91 19.21 -1.82
C ASP A 232 5.97 19.20 -3.05
N PRO A 233 4.85 18.45 -2.99
CA PRO A 233 3.87 18.43 -4.07
C PRO A 233 3.24 19.80 -4.32
N VAL A 234 3.22 20.23 -5.58
CA VAL A 234 2.71 21.54 -6.01
C VAL A 234 1.43 21.34 -6.81
N LEU A 235 0.33 21.86 -6.28
CA LEU A 235 -1.01 21.81 -6.90
C LEU A 235 -1.35 23.12 -7.63
N VAL A 236 -0.83 24.26 -7.16
CA VAL A 236 -1.08 25.57 -7.72
C VAL A 236 0.25 26.21 -8.09
N THR A 237 0.47 26.47 -9.36
CA THR A 237 1.71 27.07 -9.86
C THR A 237 1.61 28.58 -10.01
N ARG A 238 0.40 29.11 -10.22
CA ARG A 238 0.18 30.56 -10.41
C ARG A 238 -1.23 30.94 -10.02
N ILE A 239 -1.38 32.07 -9.34
CA ILE A 239 -2.66 32.74 -9.07
C ILE A 239 -2.63 34.12 -9.72
N VAL A 240 -3.61 34.38 -10.57
CA VAL A 240 -3.76 35.64 -11.28
C VAL A 240 -5.09 36.27 -10.88
N LYS A 241 -5.07 37.55 -10.52
CA LYS A 241 -6.25 38.37 -10.31
C LYS A 241 -6.51 39.17 -11.59
N THR A 242 -7.71 39.02 -12.13
CA THR A 242 -8.18 39.88 -13.25
C THR A 242 -8.93 41.08 -12.68
N ASN A 243 -8.46 42.26 -12.97
CA ASN A 243 -9.09 43.51 -12.56
C ASN A 243 -10.29 43.85 -13.45
N PRO A 244 -11.22 44.75 -13.02
CA PRO A 244 -12.38 45.15 -13.83
C PRO A 244 -12.05 45.74 -15.18
N ASP A 245 -10.85 46.29 -15.36
CA ASP A 245 -10.35 46.85 -16.62
C ASP A 245 -9.71 45.83 -17.57
N GLY A 246 -9.72 44.53 -17.16
CA GLY A 246 -9.14 43.40 -17.92
C GLY A 246 -7.65 43.24 -17.75
N THR A 247 -6.99 44.04 -16.92
CA THR A 247 -5.56 43.84 -16.60
C THR A 247 -5.38 42.66 -15.65
N GLU A 248 -4.27 41.94 -15.78
CA GLU A 248 -3.92 40.80 -14.93
C GLU A 248 -2.78 41.18 -13.98
N GLU A 249 -2.96 40.83 -12.72
CA GLU A 249 -1.97 40.93 -11.66
C GLU A 249 -1.63 39.52 -11.14
N THR A 250 -0.37 39.13 -11.22
CA THR A 250 0.07 37.84 -10.63
C THR A 250 0.21 38.03 -9.13
N ILE A 251 -0.63 37.30 -8.35
CA ILE A 251 -0.62 37.34 -6.89
C ILE A 251 0.37 36.31 -6.33
N TYR A 252 0.51 35.17 -7.01
CA TYR A 252 1.38 34.08 -6.62
C TYR A 252 2.01 33.44 -7.86
N ASN A 253 3.30 33.16 -7.78
CA ASN A 253 4.04 32.38 -8.78
C ASN A 253 5.02 31.46 -8.07
N TYR A 254 4.83 30.12 -8.24
CA TYR A 254 5.64 29.10 -7.58
C TYR A 254 7.11 29.10 -8.04
N GLU A 255 7.41 29.53 -9.26
CA GLU A 255 8.80 29.54 -9.78
C GLU A 255 9.74 30.40 -8.94
N ASP A 256 9.17 31.34 -8.14
CA ASP A 256 9.91 32.20 -7.23
C ASP A 256 10.25 31.51 -5.88
N GLU A 257 9.70 30.31 -5.61
CA GLU A 257 9.74 29.64 -4.30
C GLU A 257 10.24 28.18 -4.34
N VAL A 258 10.85 27.73 -5.45
CA VAL A 258 11.29 26.31 -5.57
C VAL A 258 12.38 26.00 -4.56
N ASP A 259 12.06 25.25 -3.51
CA ASP A 259 13.02 24.74 -2.54
C ASP A 259 13.20 23.22 -2.71
N ALA A 260 14.38 22.82 -3.15
CA ALA A 260 14.77 21.40 -3.32
C ALA A 260 15.77 21.01 -2.23
N ASN A 261 15.30 20.32 -1.22
CA ASN A 261 16.13 19.87 -0.11
C ASN A 261 16.79 18.50 -0.40
N ALA A 262 18.08 18.38 -0.11
CA ALA A 262 18.75 17.08 -0.16
C ALA A 262 18.22 16.22 1.00
N ALA A 263 17.43 15.19 0.67
CA ALA A 263 16.85 14.26 1.65
C ALA A 263 17.72 13.01 1.85
N ILE A 264 18.22 12.44 0.74
CA ILE A 264 19.15 11.33 0.73
C ILE A 264 20.26 11.59 -0.29
N SER A 265 21.40 10.92 -0.14
CA SER A 265 22.53 11.07 -1.06
C SER A 265 22.16 10.60 -2.47
N ALA A 266 22.81 11.21 -3.48
CA ALA A 266 22.64 10.77 -4.87
C ALA A 266 23.03 9.30 -5.09
N ARG A 267 23.98 8.77 -4.26
CA ARG A 267 24.37 7.35 -4.27
C ARG A 267 23.22 6.45 -3.80
N ALA A 268 22.61 6.78 -2.67
CA ALA A 268 21.48 6.02 -2.15
C ALA A 268 20.29 6.08 -3.11
N ALA A 269 19.94 7.25 -3.63
CA ALA A 269 18.90 7.41 -4.64
C ALA A 269 19.18 6.56 -5.90
N TYR A 270 20.40 6.56 -6.40
CA TYR A 270 20.80 5.75 -7.54
C TYR A 270 20.60 4.25 -7.29
N PHE A 271 21.05 3.75 -6.14
CA PHE A 271 20.82 2.35 -5.78
C PHE A 271 19.33 2.03 -5.68
N MET A 272 18.53 2.91 -5.09
CA MET A 272 17.09 2.71 -5.00
C MET A 272 16.39 2.78 -6.36
N GLN A 273 16.83 3.63 -7.29
CA GLN A 273 16.34 3.64 -8.68
C GLN A 273 16.60 2.27 -9.34
N LYS A 274 17.81 1.69 -9.15
CA LYS A 274 18.14 0.36 -9.66
C LYS A 274 17.30 -0.73 -9.00
N MET A 275 17.14 -0.70 -7.68
CA MET A 275 16.34 -1.68 -6.95
C MET A 275 14.85 -1.65 -7.38
N LEU A 276 14.28 -0.47 -7.63
CA LEU A 276 12.93 -0.34 -8.19
C LEU A 276 12.83 -0.94 -9.60
N GLY A 277 13.87 -0.76 -10.42
CA GLY A 277 13.99 -1.38 -11.76
C GLY A 277 14.10 -2.91 -11.68
N PHE A 278 14.89 -3.44 -10.77
CA PHE A 278 15.02 -4.89 -10.55
C PHE A 278 13.69 -5.55 -10.17
N GLY A 279 12.79 -4.81 -9.50
CA GLY A 279 11.42 -5.27 -9.26
C GLY A 279 10.63 -5.63 -10.52
N LEU A 280 11.02 -5.08 -11.70
CA LEU A 280 10.42 -5.38 -13.00
C LEU A 280 11.21 -6.48 -13.76
N THR A 281 12.52 -6.52 -13.62
CA THR A 281 13.40 -7.34 -14.47
C THR A 281 13.85 -8.64 -13.83
N ASP A 282 13.97 -8.68 -12.51
CA ASP A 282 14.46 -9.87 -11.81
C ASP A 282 13.35 -10.94 -11.67
N GLY A 283 13.74 -12.20 -11.77
CA GLY A 283 12.82 -13.33 -11.63
C GLY A 283 12.09 -13.35 -10.28
N GLY A 284 10.78 -13.37 -10.33
CA GLY A 284 9.93 -13.31 -9.13
C GLY A 284 9.69 -11.91 -8.57
N GLY A 285 10.11 -10.86 -9.26
CA GLY A 285 9.84 -9.47 -8.90
C GLY A 285 8.34 -9.17 -8.89
N THR A 286 7.86 -8.55 -7.81
CA THR A 286 6.41 -8.31 -7.63
C THR A 286 5.85 -7.21 -8.54
N SER A 287 6.72 -6.39 -9.12
CA SER A 287 6.37 -5.32 -10.05
C SER A 287 6.51 -5.73 -11.53
N GLN A 288 6.95 -6.95 -11.81
CA GLN A 288 7.14 -7.49 -13.15
C GLN A 288 5.92 -7.32 -14.07
N PRO A 289 4.65 -7.46 -13.62
CA PRO A 289 3.48 -7.25 -14.48
C PRO A 289 3.34 -5.82 -15.03
N LEU A 290 4.13 -4.83 -14.55
CA LEU A 290 4.16 -3.50 -15.15
C LEU A 290 4.70 -3.55 -16.59
N THR A 291 5.59 -4.49 -16.91
CA THR A 291 6.16 -4.67 -18.25
C THR A 291 5.07 -4.90 -19.31
N ASP A 292 3.95 -5.54 -18.97
CA ASP A 292 2.80 -5.73 -19.88
C ASP A 292 2.28 -4.41 -20.46
N TYR A 293 2.55 -3.29 -19.80
CA TYR A 293 2.08 -1.95 -20.18
C TYR A 293 3.15 -1.06 -20.76
N VAL A 294 4.43 -1.25 -20.35
CA VAL A 294 5.50 -0.29 -20.65
C VAL A 294 6.67 -0.87 -21.47
N ASP A 295 6.70 -2.17 -21.74
CA ASP A 295 7.81 -2.86 -22.42
C ASP A 295 8.27 -2.13 -23.68
N SER A 296 7.36 -1.74 -24.55
CA SER A 296 7.66 -1.01 -25.79
C SER A 296 8.34 0.35 -25.59
N TYR A 297 8.35 0.88 -24.38
CA TYR A 297 8.94 2.18 -24.02
C TYR A 297 10.23 2.05 -23.22
N MET A 298 10.58 0.84 -22.76
CA MET A 298 11.77 0.61 -21.91
C MET A 298 13.09 0.93 -22.60
N ASN A 299 13.13 0.99 -23.92
CA ASN A 299 14.31 1.43 -24.66
C ASN A 299 14.63 2.91 -24.45
N THR A 300 13.62 3.76 -24.25
CA THR A 300 13.75 5.21 -24.13
C THR A 300 13.50 5.73 -22.71
N THR A 301 12.97 4.89 -21.83
CA THR A 301 12.62 5.26 -20.48
C THR A 301 13.02 4.17 -19.49
N ASP A 302 13.58 4.55 -18.35
CA ASP A 302 13.74 3.66 -17.23
C ASP A 302 12.45 3.66 -16.40
N PHE A 303 11.94 2.46 -16.14
CA PHE A 303 10.81 2.24 -15.28
C PHE A 303 11.21 1.45 -14.03
N GLY A 304 10.54 1.75 -12.95
CA GLY A 304 10.65 1.02 -11.70
C GLY A 304 9.30 0.96 -11.00
N GLY A 305 9.20 0.21 -9.93
CA GLY A 305 7.97 0.20 -9.15
C GLY A 305 8.03 -0.70 -7.94
N LYS A 306 7.05 -0.48 -7.05
CA LYS A 306 6.87 -1.28 -5.84
C LYS A 306 5.40 -1.52 -5.55
N THR A 307 5.07 -2.77 -5.29
CA THR A 307 3.75 -3.19 -4.81
C THR A 307 3.65 -3.06 -3.29
N GLY A 308 2.46 -2.77 -2.80
CA GLY A 308 2.08 -2.86 -1.40
C GLY A 308 0.77 -3.64 -1.25
N THR A 309 0.68 -4.36 -0.15
CA THR A 309 -0.54 -5.06 0.25
C THR A 309 -0.57 -5.07 1.76
N SER A 310 -1.65 -4.59 2.37
CA SER A 310 -1.84 -4.69 3.81
C SER A 310 -2.36 -6.08 4.20
N ASN A 311 -2.32 -6.37 5.49
CA ASN A 311 -2.91 -7.61 6.02
C ASN A 311 -4.39 -7.71 5.61
N ASN A 312 -4.85 -8.93 5.38
CA ASN A 312 -6.21 -9.25 4.94
C ASN A 312 -6.61 -8.65 3.58
N TYR A 313 -5.66 -8.14 2.77
CA TYR A 313 -5.95 -7.56 1.45
C TYR A 313 -6.93 -6.38 1.50
N SER A 314 -6.93 -5.61 2.59
CA SER A 314 -7.79 -4.43 2.74
C SER A 314 -7.30 -3.22 1.95
N ASP A 315 -5.99 -3.13 1.77
CA ASP A 315 -5.34 -2.04 1.05
C ASP A 315 -4.33 -2.59 0.05
N ALA A 316 -4.49 -2.25 -1.19
CA ALA A 316 -3.62 -2.62 -2.28
C ALA A 316 -2.98 -1.36 -2.89
N TRP A 317 -1.66 -1.36 -3.02
CA TRP A 317 -0.89 -0.23 -3.45
C TRP A 317 0.06 -0.58 -4.59
N PHE A 318 0.29 0.38 -5.45
CA PHE A 318 1.39 0.34 -6.40
C PHE A 318 1.92 1.76 -6.63
N VAL A 319 3.24 1.92 -6.55
CA VAL A 319 3.90 3.14 -6.98
C VAL A 319 4.87 2.80 -8.11
N GLY A 320 4.61 3.37 -9.28
CA GLY A 320 5.46 3.26 -10.46
C GLY A 320 6.31 4.52 -10.61
N THR A 321 7.56 4.33 -11.03
CA THR A 321 8.53 5.42 -11.17
C THR A 321 9.15 5.46 -12.56
N SER A 322 9.44 6.65 -13.03
CA SER A 322 10.36 6.97 -14.12
C SER A 322 11.09 8.27 -13.79
N PRO A 323 12.14 8.65 -14.52
CA PRO A 323 12.89 9.88 -14.20
C PRO A 323 12.04 11.15 -14.19
N ASN A 324 11.00 11.24 -15.03
CA ASN A 324 10.20 12.46 -15.22
C ASN A 324 8.75 12.32 -14.76
N LEU A 325 8.32 11.14 -14.30
CA LEU A 325 6.95 10.93 -13.82
C LEU A 325 6.91 9.81 -12.79
N VAL A 326 6.34 10.10 -11.63
CA VAL A 326 6.02 9.12 -10.59
C VAL A 326 4.51 9.08 -10.43
N ALA A 327 3.93 7.88 -10.36
CA ALA A 327 2.50 7.73 -10.18
C ALA A 327 2.21 6.63 -9.17
N GLY A 328 1.29 6.91 -8.25
CA GLY A 328 0.81 5.96 -7.26
C GLY A 328 -0.68 5.68 -7.41
N VAL A 329 -1.05 4.47 -7.03
CA VAL A 329 -2.45 4.01 -6.99
C VAL A 329 -2.70 3.26 -5.69
N TRP A 330 -3.81 3.58 -5.06
CA TRP A 330 -4.40 2.80 -3.98
C TRP A 330 -5.74 2.20 -4.41
N VAL A 331 -6.02 0.98 -3.98
CA VAL A 331 -7.31 0.30 -4.15
C VAL A 331 -7.70 -0.37 -2.84
N GLY A 332 -8.94 -0.18 -2.40
CA GLY A 332 -9.44 -0.79 -1.17
C GLY A 332 -10.94 -0.56 -0.96
N GLY A 333 -11.48 -1.14 0.10
CA GLY A 333 -12.86 -0.88 0.55
C GLY A 333 -12.97 0.44 1.31
N GLU A 334 -14.20 0.95 1.47
CA GLU A 334 -14.47 2.15 2.28
C GLU A 334 -13.96 1.98 3.72
N TYR A 335 -14.13 0.79 4.27
CA TYR A 335 -13.62 0.39 5.59
C TYR A 335 -12.71 -0.82 5.47
N ARG A 336 -11.74 -0.98 6.38
CA ARG A 336 -10.79 -2.11 6.38
C ARG A 336 -11.45 -3.49 6.52
N CYS A 337 -12.65 -3.56 7.10
CA CYS A 337 -13.43 -4.80 7.17
C CYS A 337 -14.04 -5.22 5.84
N ILE A 338 -13.97 -4.35 4.82
CA ILE A 338 -14.40 -4.64 3.44
C ILE A 338 -13.14 -4.85 2.61
N HIS A 339 -12.84 -6.10 2.32
CA HIS A 339 -11.58 -6.47 1.69
C HIS A 339 -11.74 -7.68 0.78
N PHE A 340 -10.75 -7.92 -0.05
CA PHE A 340 -10.69 -9.14 -0.86
C PHE A 340 -10.40 -10.35 0.03
N THR A 341 -10.95 -11.50 -0.34
CA THR A 341 -10.78 -12.76 0.42
C THR A 341 -9.54 -13.55 0.03
N SER A 342 -8.86 -13.15 -1.06
CA SER A 342 -7.67 -13.85 -1.54
C SER A 342 -6.64 -12.90 -2.15
N GLY A 343 -5.37 -13.30 -2.10
CA GLY A 343 -4.27 -12.59 -2.75
C GLY A 343 -4.40 -12.55 -4.28
N ALA A 344 -5.07 -13.52 -4.89
CA ALA A 344 -5.29 -13.53 -6.34
C ALA A 344 -6.08 -12.30 -6.84
N GLN A 345 -6.90 -11.71 -5.98
CA GLN A 345 -7.70 -10.52 -6.27
C GLN A 345 -7.23 -9.27 -5.52
N GLY A 346 -6.70 -9.42 -4.29
CA GLY A 346 -6.44 -8.30 -3.39
C GLY A 346 -4.99 -7.81 -3.33
N GLN A 347 -4.04 -8.48 -4.02
CA GLN A 347 -2.66 -8.00 -4.05
C GLN A 347 -2.51 -6.74 -4.91
N GLY A 348 -1.60 -5.84 -4.50
CA GLY A 348 -1.30 -4.62 -5.25
C GLY A 348 -0.88 -4.86 -6.70
N SER A 349 -0.22 -5.99 -6.99
CA SER A 349 0.12 -6.41 -8.35
C SER A 349 -1.10 -6.78 -9.22
N ARG A 350 -2.24 -7.09 -8.61
CA ARG A 350 -3.48 -7.52 -9.30
C ARG A 350 -4.53 -6.43 -9.42
N THR A 351 -4.47 -5.41 -8.57
CA THR A 351 -5.46 -4.33 -8.49
C THR A 351 -4.86 -2.96 -8.81
N ALA A 352 -3.97 -2.45 -7.97
CA ALA A 352 -3.40 -1.11 -8.11
C ALA A 352 -2.41 -1.00 -9.29
N LEU A 353 -1.55 -2.01 -9.49
CA LEU A 353 -0.57 -2.01 -10.59
C LEU A 353 -1.22 -1.92 -11.97
N PRO A 354 -2.28 -2.68 -12.33
CA PRO A 354 -2.92 -2.56 -13.63
C PRO A 354 -3.49 -1.17 -13.90
N ILE A 355 -3.96 -0.45 -12.89
CA ILE A 355 -4.46 0.93 -13.04
C ILE A 355 -3.29 1.86 -13.36
N CYS A 356 -2.20 1.80 -12.59
CA CYS A 356 -0.98 2.56 -12.83
C CYS A 356 -0.36 2.22 -14.19
N GLY A 357 -0.28 0.93 -14.53
CA GLY A 357 0.24 0.46 -15.81
C GLY A 357 -0.55 1.00 -17.00
N ARG A 358 -1.87 0.98 -16.94
CA ARG A 358 -2.74 1.58 -17.97
C ARG A 358 -2.59 3.10 -18.06
N PHE A 359 -2.39 3.77 -16.91
CA PHE A 359 -2.09 5.19 -16.91
C PHE A 359 -0.77 5.46 -17.63
N PHE A 360 0.31 4.75 -17.29
CA PHE A 360 1.60 4.87 -17.98
C PHE A 360 1.47 4.55 -19.47
N GLN A 361 0.84 3.45 -19.84
CA GLN A 361 0.61 3.07 -21.24
C GLN A 361 -0.05 4.19 -22.04
N LYS A 362 -1.04 4.88 -21.46
CA LYS A 362 -1.71 6.02 -22.11
C LYS A 362 -0.79 7.24 -22.22
N VAL A 363 -0.03 7.57 -21.17
CA VAL A 363 0.88 8.71 -21.17
C VAL A 363 2.00 8.53 -22.20
N TRP A 364 2.66 7.36 -22.22
CA TRP A 364 3.71 7.08 -23.20
C TRP A 364 3.16 6.78 -24.61
N GLY A 365 1.90 6.35 -24.71
CA GLY A 365 1.18 6.17 -25.96
C GLY A 365 0.81 7.48 -26.65
N ASP A 366 0.66 8.57 -25.90
CA ASP A 366 0.33 9.89 -26.42
C ASP A 366 1.57 10.58 -27.04
N SER A 367 1.47 10.99 -28.30
CA SER A 367 2.57 11.62 -29.03
C SER A 367 3.01 12.99 -28.49
N LYS A 368 2.13 13.68 -27.76
CA LYS A 368 2.41 14.99 -27.16
C LYS A 368 3.03 14.86 -25.76
N LEU A 369 2.61 13.84 -25.01
CA LEU A 369 3.09 13.62 -23.64
C LEU A 369 4.41 12.85 -23.62
N ARG A 370 4.58 11.85 -24.50
CA ARG A 370 5.78 10.99 -24.54
C ARG A 370 7.10 11.76 -24.49
N PRO A 371 7.33 12.82 -25.30
CA PRO A 371 8.60 13.56 -25.25
C PRO A 371 8.89 14.23 -23.90
N LEU A 372 7.85 14.53 -23.11
CA LEU A 372 7.96 15.19 -21.82
C LEU A 372 8.34 14.23 -20.69
N VAL A 373 7.95 12.96 -20.82
CA VAL A 373 8.11 11.95 -19.76
C VAL A 373 9.22 10.93 -20.04
N SER A 374 9.62 10.75 -21.31
CA SER A 374 10.67 9.78 -21.68
C SER A 374 12.05 10.27 -21.25
N ALA A 375 12.71 9.51 -20.39
CA ALA A 375 14.07 9.77 -19.93
C ALA A 375 14.70 8.51 -19.34
N LYS A 376 16.02 8.49 -19.31
CA LYS A 376 16.84 7.51 -18.60
C LYS A 376 17.44 8.17 -17.36
N TYR A 377 17.62 7.39 -16.28
CA TYR A 377 18.39 7.86 -15.14
C TYR A 377 19.85 8.07 -15.50
N VAL A 378 20.45 9.13 -14.99
CA VAL A 378 21.90 9.34 -15.12
C VAL A 378 22.62 8.31 -14.27
N GLY A 379 23.51 7.56 -14.90
CA GLY A 379 24.31 6.55 -14.20
C GLY A 379 25.32 7.19 -13.25
N LEU A 380 25.58 6.54 -12.12
CA LEU A 380 26.73 6.83 -11.28
C LEU A 380 27.84 5.79 -11.53
N ASN A 381 29.10 6.25 -11.45
CA ASN A 381 30.23 5.35 -11.50
C ASN A 381 30.39 4.63 -10.16
N VAL A 382 29.82 3.42 -10.06
CA VAL A 382 29.91 2.55 -8.89
C VAL A 382 30.52 1.20 -9.33
N PRO A 383 31.20 0.47 -8.43
CA PRO A 383 31.69 -0.87 -8.74
C PRO A 383 30.54 -1.79 -9.17
N SER A 384 30.72 -2.56 -10.22
CA SER A 384 29.69 -3.50 -10.72
C SER A 384 29.25 -4.51 -9.64
N SER A 385 30.17 -4.93 -8.77
CA SER A 385 29.89 -5.80 -7.64
C SER A 385 28.84 -5.25 -6.63
N THR A 386 28.49 -3.98 -6.72
CA THR A 386 27.42 -3.39 -5.88
C THR A 386 26.00 -3.58 -6.45
N LEU A 387 25.91 -3.95 -7.73
CA LEU A 387 24.66 -4.16 -8.46
C LEU A 387 24.53 -5.57 -9.04
N GLU A 388 25.65 -6.16 -9.44
CA GLU A 388 25.75 -7.54 -9.95
C GLU A 388 26.13 -8.44 -8.78
N CYS A 389 25.12 -8.84 -7.99
CA CYS A 389 25.32 -9.64 -6.81
C CYS A 389 25.75 -11.06 -7.21
N ALA A 390 26.80 -11.59 -6.58
CA ALA A 390 27.15 -13.00 -6.71
C ALA A 390 25.97 -13.87 -6.24
N GLU A 391 25.77 -15.01 -6.91
CA GLU A 391 24.85 -16.02 -6.40
C GLU A 391 25.35 -16.46 -5.03
N VAL A 392 24.52 -16.34 -4.01
CA VAL A 392 24.83 -16.87 -2.70
C VAL A 392 24.59 -18.38 -2.77
N GLU A 393 25.67 -19.15 -2.76
CA GLU A 393 25.55 -20.61 -2.60
C GLU A 393 24.87 -20.86 -1.26
N VAL A 394 23.62 -21.33 -1.31
CA VAL A 394 22.95 -21.89 -0.13
C VAL A 394 23.57 -23.26 0.09
N GLU A 395 24.49 -23.39 1.03
CA GLU A 395 24.79 -24.71 1.59
C GLU A 395 23.47 -25.27 2.11
N ARG A 396 22.83 -26.11 1.31
CA ARG A 396 21.74 -26.95 1.81
C ARG A 396 22.40 -27.93 2.76
N TYR A 397 22.27 -27.65 4.04
CA TYR A 397 22.40 -28.70 5.01
C TYR A 397 21.26 -29.68 4.68
N ASP A 398 21.61 -30.82 4.09
CA ASP A 398 20.70 -31.96 3.99
C ASP A 398 20.29 -32.26 5.42
N GLU A 399 19.08 -31.92 5.80
CA GLU A 399 18.51 -32.45 7.02
C GLU A 399 18.59 -33.97 6.86
N PRO A 400 19.11 -34.71 7.85
CA PRO A 400 19.09 -36.16 7.79
C PRO A 400 17.64 -36.57 7.61
N ASP A 401 17.40 -37.35 6.57
CA ASP A 401 16.11 -37.85 6.14
C ASP A 401 15.45 -38.60 7.34
N THR A 402 14.74 -37.85 8.19
CA THR A 402 13.86 -38.41 9.19
C THR A 402 12.52 -38.72 8.52
N THR A 403 12.57 -39.61 7.52
CA THR A 403 11.40 -40.38 7.17
C THR A 403 11.08 -41.26 8.36
N PHE A 404 10.16 -40.81 9.20
CA PHE A 404 9.44 -41.71 10.06
C PHE A 404 8.66 -42.63 9.15
N VAL A 405 9.22 -43.81 8.92
CA VAL A 405 8.49 -44.97 8.41
C VAL A 405 7.49 -45.31 9.50
N ILE A 406 6.25 -44.94 9.32
CA ILE A 406 5.16 -45.54 10.08
C ILE A 406 5.06 -46.95 9.50
N ASP A 407 5.58 -47.93 10.22
CA ASP A 407 5.34 -49.34 9.96
C ASP A 407 3.83 -49.60 10.06
N ASP A 408 3.22 -49.97 8.93
CA ASP A 408 1.82 -50.40 8.79
C ASP A 408 1.57 -51.80 9.44
N ALA A 409 2.17 -52.12 10.57
CA ALA A 409 2.10 -53.44 11.20
C ALA A 409 1.43 -53.45 12.56
N ASP A 410 0.40 -52.62 12.79
CA ASP A 410 -0.47 -52.80 13.96
C ASP A 410 -1.90 -52.22 13.76
N ILE A 411 -2.56 -52.63 12.68
CA ILE A 411 -4.01 -52.57 12.60
C ILE A 411 -4.54 -54.02 12.53
N THR A 412 -4.61 -54.67 13.67
CA THR A 412 -5.46 -55.84 13.83
C THR A 412 -6.91 -55.44 13.89
N THR A 413 -7.64 -55.89 12.89
CA THR A 413 -9.10 -55.93 12.82
C THR A 413 -9.69 -56.85 13.87
N GLU A 414 -10.57 -56.34 14.71
CA GLU A 414 -11.72 -57.02 15.36
C GLU A 414 -12.61 -55.86 15.89
N GLY A 415 -13.87 -55.72 15.65
CA GLY A 415 -14.97 -56.54 15.26
C GLY A 415 -16.21 -55.76 15.57
N GLU A 416 -17.14 -55.79 14.66
CA GLU A 416 -18.61 -55.67 14.78
C GLU A 416 -19.28 -54.72 15.80
N GLY A 417 -20.20 -53.93 15.28
CA GLY A 417 -21.49 -53.72 15.95
C GLY A 417 -21.91 -52.28 16.26
N GLY A 418 -22.84 -51.75 15.49
CA GLY A 418 -24.00 -51.13 16.10
C GLY A 418 -24.06 -49.59 16.21
N GLU A 419 -24.93 -49.03 15.41
CA GLU A 419 -25.82 -47.91 15.72
C GLU A 419 -25.27 -46.47 15.76
N THR A 420 -25.70 -45.70 14.76
CA THR A 420 -25.90 -44.26 14.83
C THR A 420 -26.81 -43.87 16.01
N PRO A 421 -26.51 -42.72 16.63
CA PRO A 421 -27.47 -41.65 16.52
C PRO A 421 -26.85 -40.27 16.23
N THR A 422 -27.53 -39.59 15.37
CA THR A 422 -27.55 -38.16 15.18
C THR A 422 -27.83 -37.42 16.47
N GLU A 423 -26.91 -36.52 16.90
CA GLU A 423 -27.26 -35.37 17.74
C GLU A 423 -26.39 -34.19 17.41
N THR A 424 -27.06 -33.15 16.94
CA THR A 424 -26.55 -31.80 16.74
C THR A 424 -26.43 -31.12 18.11
N PRO A 425 -25.29 -30.48 18.46
CA PRO A 425 -25.24 -29.69 19.68
C PRO A 425 -25.99 -28.37 19.52
N PRO A 426 -26.69 -27.88 20.54
CA PRO A 426 -27.47 -26.65 20.49
C PRO A 426 -26.56 -25.42 20.47
N ALA A 427 -26.98 -24.41 19.70
CA ALA A 427 -26.39 -23.08 19.63
C ALA A 427 -26.32 -22.42 21.00
N ALA A 428 -25.14 -21.95 21.38
CA ALA A 428 -24.94 -21.17 22.60
C ALA A 428 -25.61 -19.79 22.45
N THR A 429 -26.54 -19.51 23.37
CA THR A 429 -27.17 -18.21 23.53
C THR A 429 -26.15 -17.20 24.09
N PRO A 430 -26.03 -15.99 23.58
CA PRO A 430 -25.21 -14.97 24.20
C PRO A 430 -25.80 -14.48 25.52
N PRO A 431 -24.98 -14.10 26.54
CA PRO A 431 -25.45 -13.65 27.81
C PRO A 431 -26.19 -12.32 27.69
N ALA A 432 -27.27 -12.20 28.41
CA ALA A 432 -28.08 -11.00 28.54
C ALA A 432 -27.28 -9.85 29.17
N ALA A 433 -27.37 -8.67 28.57
CA ALA A 433 -26.80 -7.44 29.12
C ALA A 433 -27.58 -7.05 30.39
N GLU A 434 -26.84 -6.83 31.48
CA GLU A 434 -27.39 -6.24 32.70
C GLU A 434 -27.74 -4.76 32.47
N PRO A 435 -28.82 -4.27 33.10
CA PRO A 435 -29.22 -2.88 32.95
C PRO A 435 -28.34 -1.95 33.79
N ILE A 436 -27.83 -0.90 33.15
CA ILE A 436 -27.12 0.21 33.82
C ILE A 436 -28.15 1.10 34.49
N GLU A 437 -28.08 1.21 35.81
CA GLU A 437 -28.86 2.16 36.60
C GLU A 437 -28.43 3.62 36.33
N PRO A 438 -29.36 4.58 36.32
CA PRO A 438 -29.05 5.99 36.16
C PRO A 438 -28.78 6.65 37.52
N GLY A 439 -27.62 7.33 37.62
CA GLY A 439 -27.44 8.33 38.66
C GLY A 439 -26.03 8.40 39.23
N GLN A 440 -25.29 9.43 38.81
CA GLN A 440 -24.80 10.47 39.71
C GLN A 440 -24.01 11.52 38.91
N GLU A 441 -24.51 12.74 39.01
CA GLU A 441 -23.84 13.98 38.61
C GLU A 441 -22.56 14.19 39.41
N MET A 442 -21.49 14.59 38.72
CA MET A 442 -20.69 15.79 38.98
C MET A 442 -19.68 15.99 37.82
#